data_579ffa5d699106b3de7c6fcf16d58a90
#
_entry.id   579ffa5d699106b3de7c6fcf16d58a90
#
_cell.length_a   1.000
_cell.length_b   1.000
_cell.length_c   1.000
_cell.angle_alpha   90.00
_cell.angle_beta   90.00
_cell.angle_gamma   90.00
#
_symmetry.space_group_name_H-M   'P 1'
#
loop_
_entity.id
_entity.type
_entity.pdbx_description
1 polymer ?
#
loop_
_entity_poly.entity_id
_entity_poly.type
_entity_poly.pdbx_seq_one_letter_code
_entity_poly.pdbx_strand_id
1 'polypeptide(L)'
;MLYINFEDERLDGLQVSELNLIIEAHLEMYGKRPILFLDEIQNIEGWEKFARRLADEKYKVYITGSNAKMLSSDIQTTLGGRYITINVYPYSFPEFLEVHHTAYDELSLLGTESRAAVMNRFIDYFHNGGFPEGALLAAKRNYLTSVYQKIYLG
;
A
#
# COMPACT_ATOMS: atom_id res chain seq x y z
N MET A 1 13.15 5.43 12.58
CA MET A 1 12.03 4.83 11.83
C MET A 1 11.70 3.52 12.50
N LEU A 2 10.42 3.25 12.71
CA LEU A 2 9.89 2.01 13.27
C LEU A 2 8.81 1.49 12.32
N TYR A 3 9.07 0.34 11.69
CA TYR A 3 8.14 -0.35 10.81
C TYR A 3 7.63 -1.61 11.49
N ILE A 4 6.32 -1.83 11.44
CA ILE A 4 5.64 -3.00 12.00
C ILE A 4 4.61 -3.46 10.97
N ASN A 5 4.67 -4.73 10.62
CA ASN A 5 3.65 -5.40 9.83
C ASN A 5 2.78 -6.27 10.74
N PHE A 6 1.50 -5.96 10.84
CA PHE A 6 0.53 -6.67 11.67
C PHE A 6 -0.09 -7.91 10.99
N GLU A 7 0.41 -8.30 9.81
CA GLU A 7 0.21 -9.65 9.25
C GLU A 7 1.25 -10.67 9.74
N ASP A 8 2.27 -10.23 10.48
CA ASP A 8 3.31 -11.14 11.01
C ASP A 8 2.70 -12.03 12.10
N GLU A 9 2.74 -13.35 11.91
CA GLU A 9 2.18 -14.35 12.82
C GLU A 9 2.76 -14.27 14.24
N ARG A 10 3.95 -13.69 14.40
CA ARG A 10 4.58 -13.46 15.71
C ARG A 10 3.85 -12.42 16.55
N LEU A 11 2.99 -11.63 15.92
CA LEU A 11 2.16 -10.61 16.55
C LEU A 11 0.71 -11.07 16.76
N ASP A 12 0.41 -12.33 16.44
CA ASP A 12 -0.93 -12.88 16.62
C ASP A 12 -1.37 -12.77 18.10
N GLY A 13 -2.58 -12.24 18.29
CA GLY A 13 -3.15 -12.02 19.63
C GLY A 13 -2.70 -10.72 20.31
N LEU A 14 -1.84 -9.92 19.67
CA LEU A 14 -1.43 -8.62 20.22
C LEU A 14 -2.65 -7.71 20.39
N GLN A 15 -2.79 -7.14 21.58
CA GLN A 15 -3.89 -6.25 21.89
C GLN A 15 -3.50 -4.78 21.69
N VAL A 16 -4.49 -3.92 21.41
CA VAL A 16 -4.27 -2.48 21.25
C VAL A 16 -3.61 -1.84 22.46
N SER A 17 -3.86 -2.35 23.67
CA SER A 17 -3.25 -1.91 24.92
C SER A 17 -1.73 -2.15 24.97
N GLU A 18 -1.25 -3.12 24.24
CA GLU A 18 0.17 -3.51 24.22
C GLU A 18 0.98 -2.74 23.16
N LEU A 19 0.31 -2.09 22.20
CA LEU A 19 0.98 -1.31 21.15
C LEU A 19 1.88 -0.20 21.71
N ASN A 20 1.57 0.29 22.89
CA ASN A 20 2.40 1.31 23.55
C ASN A 20 3.78 0.77 23.97
N LEU A 21 3.87 -0.51 24.34
CA LEU A 21 5.14 -1.14 24.73
C LEU A 21 6.17 -1.10 23.60
N ILE A 22 5.70 -1.18 22.36
CA ILE A 22 6.58 -1.10 21.17
C ILE A 22 7.23 0.28 21.06
N ILE A 23 6.46 1.33 21.36
CA ILE A 23 6.96 2.71 21.34
C ILE A 23 7.92 2.94 22.52
N GLU A 24 7.56 2.46 23.70
CA GLU A 24 8.39 2.53 24.89
C GLU A 24 9.74 1.83 24.67
N ALA A 25 9.74 0.60 24.17
CA ALA A 25 10.95 -0.14 23.85
C ALA A 25 11.83 0.63 22.83
N HIS A 26 11.22 1.24 21.80
CA HIS A 26 11.97 2.05 20.85
C HIS A 26 12.60 3.28 21.52
N LEU A 27 11.87 3.95 22.40
CA LEU A 27 12.38 5.13 23.14
C LEU A 27 13.51 4.75 24.08
N GLU A 28 13.39 3.61 24.79
CA GLU A 28 14.45 3.08 25.65
C GLU A 28 15.73 2.75 24.87
N MET A 29 15.59 2.11 23.69
CA MET A 29 16.73 1.71 22.87
C MET A 29 17.42 2.88 22.17
N TYR A 30 16.66 3.88 21.71
CA TYR A 30 17.19 4.92 20.81
C TYR A 30 17.10 6.34 21.35
N GLY A 31 16.41 6.58 22.47
CA GLY A 31 16.27 7.89 23.11
C GLY A 31 15.56 8.97 22.29
N LYS A 32 14.87 8.59 21.19
CA LYS A 32 14.20 9.53 20.29
C LYS A 32 12.89 8.97 19.74
N ARG A 33 11.94 9.86 19.46
CA ARG A 33 10.66 9.50 18.86
C ARG A 33 10.83 8.89 17.49
N PRO A 34 10.21 7.74 17.20
CA PRO A 34 10.20 7.17 15.86
C PRO A 34 9.25 7.90 14.91
N ILE A 35 9.54 7.81 13.61
CA ILE A 35 8.52 7.87 12.57
C ILE A 35 7.95 6.45 12.48
N LEU A 36 6.63 6.32 12.58
CA LEU A 36 5.93 5.05 12.64
C LEU A 36 5.39 4.66 11.25
N PHE A 37 5.61 3.43 10.85
CA PHE A 37 4.98 2.80 9.70
C PHE A 37 4.26 1.54 10.20
N LEU A 38 2.93 1.61 10.22
CA LEU A 38 2.04 0.61 10.75
C LEU A 38 1.29 -0.05 9.59
N ASP A 39 1.78 -1.22 9.19
CA ASP A 39 1.32 -1.93 8.02
C ASP A 39 0.25 -2.94 8.42
N GLU A 40 -0.86 -2.99 7.67
CA GLU A 40 -2.03 -3.84 7.91
C GLU A 40 -2.59 -3.72 9.35
N ILE A 41 -2.62 -2.49 9.89
CA ILE A 41 -2.99 -2.23 11.30
C ILE A 41 -4.44 -2.62 11.63
N GLN A 42 -5.32 -2.77 10.63
CA GLN A 42 -6.70 -3.22 10.84
C GLN A 42 -6.81 -4.64 11.42
N ASN A 43 -5.71 -5.37 11.46
CA ASN A 43 -5.63 -6.67 12.14
C ASN A 43 -5.64 -6.53 13.68
N ILE A 44 -5.45 -5.32 14.21
CA ILE A 44 -5.56 -5.02 15.64
C ILE A 44 -6.90 -4.35 15.92
N GLU A 45 -7.76 -4.99 16.68
CA GLU A 45 -9.05 -4.42 17.05
C GLU A 45 -8.87 -3.15 17.90
N GLY A 46 -9.57 -2.06 17.52
CA GLY A 46 -9.54 -0.78 18.24
C GLY A 46 -8.29 0.07 17.97
N TRP A 47 -7.53 -0.24 16.95
CA TRP A 47 -6.33 0.49 16.56
C TRP A 47 -6.56 1.99 16.30
N GLU A 48 -7.77 2.39 15.95
CA GLU A 48 -8.13 3.78 15.63
C GLU A 48 -7.91 4.71 16.83
N LYS A 49 -8.18 4.21 18.04
CA LYS A 49 -7.95 4.96 19.28
C LYS A 49 -6.46 5.17 19.53
N PHE A 50 -5.64 4.16 19.24
CA PHE A 50 -4.19 4.24 19.31
C PHE A 50 -3.65 5.25 18.30
N ALA A 51 -4.07 5.15 17.03
CA ALA A 51 -3.68 6.08 15.98
C ALA A 51 -4.07 7.53 16.32
N ARG A 52 -5.28 7.74 16.84
CA ARG A 52 -5.74 9.06 17.29
C ARG A 52 -4.84 9.62 18.40
N ARG A 53 -4.52 8.82 19.40
CA ARG A 53 -3.62 9.24 20.48
C ARG A 53 -2.25 9.64 19.95
N LEU A 54 -1.67 8.86 19.04
CA LEU A 54 -0.40 9.18 18.42
C LEU A 54 -0.45 10.51 17.63
N ALA A 55 -1.55 10.77 16.95
CA ALA A 55 -1.75 12.04 16.23
C ALA A 55 -1.86 13.22 17.21
N ASP A 56 -2.57 13.06 18.33
CA ASP A 56 -2.68 14.07 19.38
C ASP A 56 -1.32 14.34 20.06
N GLU A 57 -0.50 13.32 20.24
CA GLU A 57 0.88 13.40 20.72
C GLU A 57 1.89 13.91 19.66
N LYS A 58 1.42 14.22 18.45
CA LYS A 58 2.25 14.73 17.33
C LYS A 58 3.32 13.73 16.85
N TYR A 59 3.03 12.45 16.90
CA TYR A 59 3.84 11.47 16.18
C TYR A 59 3.59 11.58 14.67
N LYS A 60 4.63 11.29 13.89
CA LYS A 60 4.51 11.11 12.44
C LYS A 60 4.22 9.64 12.17
N VAL A 61 3.00 9.37 11.72
CA VAL A 61 2.48 8.01 11.54
C VAL A 61 2.03 7.82 10.09
N TYR A 62 2.47 6.74 9.49
CA TYR A 62 1.98 6.23 8.21
C TYR A 62 1.28 4.91 8.48
N ILE A 63 0.08 4.79 7.98
CA ILE A 63 -0.77 3.61 8.17
C ILE A 63 -1.11 3.08 6.79
N THR A 64 -0.96 1.77 6.62
CA THR A 64 -1.47 1.07 5.44
C THR A 64 -2.52 0.05 5.84
N GLY A 65 -3.34 -0.33 4.89
CA GLY A 65 -4.32 -1.39 5.04
C GLY A 65 -5.07 -1.63 3.74
N SER A 66 -5.35 -2.88 3.46
CA SER A 66 -5.94 -3.35 2.20
C SER A 66 -7.47 -3.46 2.24
N ASN A 67 -8.11 -3.20 3.39
CA ASN A 67 -9.50 -3.53 3.62
C ASN A 67 -10.43 -2.31 3.54
N ALA A 68 -11.64 -2.53 3.02
CA ALA A 68 -12.75 -1.57 3.05
C ALA A 68 -13.07 -1.04 4.46
N LYS A 69 -12.72 -1.76 5.52
CA LYS A 69 -12.80 -1.30 6.91
C LYS A 69 -12.00 -0.02 7.15
N MET A 70 -10.88 0.19 6.43
CA MET A 70 -10.08 1.42 6.50
C MET A 70 -10.79 2.64 5.92
N LEU A 71 -11.84 2.43 5.13
CA LEU A 71 -12.65 3.49 4.51
C LEU A 71 -13.95 3.75 5.26
N SER A 72 -14.19 3.10 6.40
CA SER A 72 -15.44 3.23 7.15
C SER A 72 -15.61 4.63 7.72
N SER A 73 -16.88 5.07 7.81
CA SER A 73 -17.30 6.32 8.48
C SER A 73 -16.80 6.39 9.93
N ASP A 74 -16.66 5.24 10.57
CA ASP A 74 -16.23 5.11 11.96
C ASP A 74 -14.77 5.53 12.15
N ILE A 75 -13.89 5.20 11.20
CA ILE A 75 -12.50 5.66 11.19
C ILE A 75 -12.44 7.18 11.01
N GLN A 76 -13.20 7.72 10.06
CA GLN A 76 -13.27 9.16 9.83
C GLN A 76 -13.72 9.90 11.09
N THR A 77 -14.72 9.38 11.76
CA THR A 77 -15.25 9.94 13.01
C THR A 77 -14.23 9.84 14.14
N THR A 78 -13.60 8.67 14.31
CA THR A 78 -12.64 8.43 15.41
C THR A 78 -11.38 9.25 15.25
N LEU A 79 -10.81 9.34 14.04
CA LEU A 79 -9.60 10.13 13.77
C LEU A 79 -9.87 11.63 13.71
N GLY A 80 -11.13 12.05 13.50
CA GLY A 80 -11.56 13.44 13.62
C GLY A 80 -10.78 14.40 12.72
N GLY A 81 -10.53 14.03 11.47
CA GLY A 81 -9.83 14.89 10.49
C GLY A 81 -8.32 15.04 10.72
N ARG A 82 -7.71 14.20 11.58
CA ARG A 82 -6.26 14.23 11.90
C ARG A 82 -5.42 13.37 10.94
N TYR A 83 -5.92 13.08 9.75
CA TYR A 83 -5.24 12.25 8.76
C TYR A 83 -5.43 12.79 7.34
N ILE A 84 -4.56 12.34 6.47
CA ILE A 84 -4.66 12.56 5.02
C ILE A 84 -4.67 11.18 4.37
N THR A 85 -5.66 10.92 3.54
CA THR A 85 -5.72 9.68 2.77
C THR A 85 -4.92 9.83 1.48
N ILE A 86 -4.04 8.87 1.22
CA ILE A 86 -3.32 8.74 -0.05
C ILE A 86 -3.76 7.42 -0.68
N ASN A 87 -4.46 7.51 -1.79
CA ASN A 87 -4.84 6.33 -2.55
C ASN A 87 -3.69 5.88 -3.44
N VAL A 88 -3.32 4.61 -3.34
CA VAL A 88 -2.32 3.98 -4.21
C VAL A 88 -3.07 3.06 -5.17
N TYR A 89 -2.93 3.34 -6.46
CA TYR A 89 -3.59 2.57 -7.53
C TYR A 89 -2.57 1.69 -8.25
N PRO A 90 -3.02 0.66 -8.97
CA PRO A 90 -2.19 0.00 -9.96
C PRO A 90 -1.61 1.01 -10.97
N TYR A 91 -0.53 0.66 -11.63
CA TYR A 91 0.08 1.52 -12.66
C TYR A 91 -0.97 1.94 -13.69
N SER A 92 -1.00 3.23 -14.00
CA SER A 92 -1.60 3.73 -15.23
C SER A 92 -0.79 3.25 -16.44
N PHE A 93 -1.37 3.33 -17.64
CA PHE A 93 -0.64 2.91 -18.84
C PHE A 93 0.66 3.70 -19.08
N PRO A 94 0.73 5.02 -18.89
CA PRO A 94 2.01 5.75 -18.93
C PRO A 94 3.05 5.22 -17.96
N GLU A 95 2.69 5.02 -16.68
CA GLU A 95 3.60 4.45 -15.66
C GLU A 95 4.05 3.03 -16.04
N PHE A 96 3.15 2.23 -16.60
CA PHE A 96 3.49 0.90 -17.12
C PHE A 96 4.51 0.97 -18.26
N LEU A 97 4.40 1.94 -19.16
CA LEU A 97 5.39 2.18 -20.23
C LEU A 97 6.75 2.58 -19.65
N GLU A 98 6.76 3.43 -18.61
CA GLU A 98 7.99 3.86 -17.93
C GLU A 98 8.71 2.69 -17.26
N VAL A 99 7.99 1.85 -16.52
CA VAL A 99 8.54 0.63 -15.89
C VAL A 99 9.16 -0.31 -16.92
N HIS A 100 8.59 -0.35 -18.13
CA HIS A 100 9.11 -1.16 -19.23
C HIS A 100 10.10 -0.42 -20.15
N HIS A 101 10.54 0.78 -19.76
CA HIS A 101 11.48 1.61 -20.52
C HIS A 101 11.04 1.83 -21.98
N THR A 102 9.73 1.97 -22.19
CA THR A 102 9.14 2.16 -23.53
C THR A 102 8.88 3.64 -23.76
N ALA A 103 9.57 4.25 -24.71
CA ALA A 103 9.35 5.65 -25.09
C ALA A 103 7.96 5.85 -25.71
N TYR A 104 7.27 6.92 -25.30
CA TYR A 104 5.90 7.22 -25.74
C TYR A 104 5.63 8.72 -25.98
N ASP A 105 6.69 9.52 -26.12
CA ASP A 105 6.56 10.93 -26.50
C ASP A 105 6.08 11.09 -27.95
N GLU A 106 5.60 12.30 -28.30
CA GLU A 106 5.03 12.59 -29.61
C GLU A 106 5.98 12.27 -30.77
N LEU A 107 7.29 12.51 -30.58
CA LEU A 107 8.30 12.26 -31.61
C LEU A 107 8.54 10.76 -31.79
N SER A 108 8.63 10.01 -30.71
CA SER A 108 8.83 8.56 -30.77
C SER A 108 7.64 7.86 -31.43
N LEU A 109 6.42 8.37 -31.24
CA LEU A 109 5.19 7.81 -31.82
C LEU A 109 5.06 8.06 -33.33
N LEU A 110 5.89 8.91 -33.94
CA LEU A 110 5.96 9.05 -35.40
C LEU A 110 6.65 7.85 -36.05
N GLY A 111 7.53 7.16 -35.34
CA GLY A 111 8.23 5.98 -35.84
C GLY A 111 7.36 4.71 -35.80
N THR A 112 7.43 3.90 -36.87
CA THR A 112 6.68 2.64 -36.96
C THR A 112 7.05 1.66 -35.87
N GLU A 113 8.33 1.50 -35.55
CA GLU A 113 8.83 0.59 -34.56
C GLU A 113 8.38 1.00 -33.15
N SER A 114 8.49 2.29 -32.82
CA SER A 114 8.06 2.81 -31.49
C SER A 114 6.55 2.67 -31.32
N ARG A 115 5.76 2.95 -32.34
CA ARG A 115 4.30 2.72 -32.31
C ARG A 115 3.97 1.26 -32.08
N ALA A 116 4.65 0.35 -32.76
CA ALA A 116 4.45 -1.09 -32.60
C ALA A 116 4.84 -1.53 -31.18
N ALA A 117 5.93 -1.00 -30.61
CA ALA A 117 6.33 -1.28 -29.25
C ALA A 117 5.28 -0.81 -28.24
N VAL A 118 4.78 0.42 -28.37
CA VAL A 118 3.72 0.96 -27.50
C VAL A 118 2.44 0.13 -27.63
N MET A 119 2.05 -0.26 -28.84
CA MET A 119 0.86 -1.09 -29.07
C MET A 119 0.99 -2.47 -28.43
N ASN A 120 2.16 -3.10 -28.54
CA ASN A 120 2.41 -4.39 -27.86
C ASN A 120 2.30 -4.25 -26.34
N ARG A 121 2.82 -3.15 -25.77
CA ARG A 121 2.67 -2.85 -24.33
C ARG A 121 1.22 -2.57 -23.96
N PHE A 122 0.46 -1.90 -24.81
CA PHE A 122 -0.96 -1.67 -24.57
C PHE A 122 -1.75 -2.97 -24.53
N ILE A 123 -1.50 -3.90 -25.44
CA ILE A 123 -2.14 -5.22 -25.45
C ILE A 123 -1.80 -5.98 -24.17
N ASP A 124 -0.53 -5.95 -23.73
CA ASP A 124 -0.09 -6.56 -22.49
C ASP A 124 -0.81 -5.95 -21.28
N TYR A 125 -0.82 -4.62 -21.19
CA TYR A 125 -1.50 -3.88 -20.13
C TYR A 125 -3.01 -4.13 -20.11
N PHE A 126 -3.65 -4.13 -21.28
CA PHE A 126 -5.09 -4.37 -21.41
C PHE A 126 -5.49 -5.76 -20.90
N HIS A 127 -4.69 -6.78 -21.18
CA HIS A 127 -4.98 -8.15 -20.77
C HIS A 127 -4.53 -8.47 -19.32
N ASN A 128 -3.49 -7.83 -18.85
CA ASN A 128 -2.82 -8.20 -17.59
C ASN A 128 -2.87 -7.10 -16.52
N GLY A 129 -3.40 -5.92 -16.85
CA GLY A 129 -3.52 -4.80 -15.92
C GLY A 129 -2.19 -4.18 -15.50
N GLY A 130 -2.27 -3.27 -14.54
CA GLY A 130 -1.15 -2.47 -14.06
C GLY A 130 -0.66 -2.83 -12.65
N PHE A 131 -0.96 -4.01 -12.10
CA PHE A 131 -0.42 -4.39 -10.80
C PHE A 131 1.12 -4.44 -10.85
N PRO A 132 1.83 -3.73 -9.94
CA PRO A 132 3.29 -3.62 -9.98
C PRO A 132 4.02 -4.97 -10.02
N GLU A 133 3.63 -5.90 -9.17
CA GLU A 133 4.21 -7.25 -9.18
C GLU A 133 3.94 -7.98 -10.50
N GLY A 134 2.69 -7.91 -10.99
CA GLY A 134 2.28 -8.53 -12.26
C GLY A 134 3.02 -7.97 -13.46
N ALA A 135 3.39 -6.68 -13.45
CA ALA A 135 4.10 -6.04 -14.56
C ALA A 135 5.46 -6.70 -14.84
N LEU A 136 6.12 -7.22 -13.80
CA LEU A 136 7.47 -7.80 -13.89
C LEU A 136 7.48 -9.33 -14.02
N LEU A 137 6.34 -10.00 -13.88
CA LEU A 137 6.24 -11.45 -13.93
C LEU A 137 6.11 -11.99 -15.35
N ALA A 138 6.69 -13.13 -15.62
CA ALA A 138 6.49 -13.87 -16.88
C ALA A 138 5.10 -14.55 -16.94
N ALA A 139 4.61 -15.07 -15.81
CA ALA A 139 3.32 -15.78 -15.70
C ALA A 139 2.20 -14.89 -15.15
N LYS A 140 1.97 -13.74 -15.78
CA LYS A 140 1.04 -12.69 -15.33
C LYS A 140 -0.39 -13.20 -15.09
N ARG A 141 -0.88 -14.09 -15.94
CA ARG A 141 -2.26 -14.60 -15.85
C ARG A 141 -2.51 -15.40 -14.56
N ASN A 142 -1.54 -16.21 -14.14
CA ASN A 142 -1.65 -16.98 -12.89
C ASN A 142 -1.64 -16.03 -11.69
N TYR A 143 -0.78 -15.03 -11.71
CA TYR A 143 -0.75 -13.99 -10.69
C TYR A 143 -2.09 -13.26 -10.57
N LEU A 144 -2.66 -12.78 -11.69
CA LEU A 144 -3.95 -12.10 -11.69
C LEU A 144 -5.09 -12.97 -11.17
N THR A 145 -5.09 -14.26 -11.53
CA THR A 145 -6.07 -15.20 -10.99
C THR A 145 -5.97 -15.30 -9.47
N SER A 146 -4.76 -15.38 -8.93
CA SER A 146 -4.53 -15.44 -7.48
C SER A 146 -4.97 -14.13 -6.79
N VAL A 147 -4.63 -12.98 -7.37
CA VAL A 147 -5.05 -11.66 -6.85
C VAL A 147 -6.58 -11.54 -6.86
N TYR A 148 -7.22 -11.92 -7.96
CA TYR A 148 -8.68 -11.92 -8.07
C TYR A 148 -9.32 -12.80 -7.01
N GLN A 149 -8.81 -14.01 -6.83
CA GLN A 149 -9.32 -14.94 -5.81
C GLN A 149 -9.18 -14.36 -4.41
N LYS A 150 -8.03 -13.76 -4.09
CA LYS A 150 -7.79 -13.12 -2.79
C LYS A 150 -8.75 -11.95 -2.52
N ILE A 151 -9.05 -11.13 -3.53
CA ILE A 151 -9.90 -9.93 -3.38
C ILE A 151 -11.38 -10.27 -3.31
N TYR A 152 -11.86 -11.22 -4.12
CA TYR A 152 -13.28 -11.47 -4.29
C TYR A 152 -13.80 -12.74 -3.59
N LEU A 153 -12.93 -13.68 -3.25
CA LEU A 153 -13.31 -14.98 -2.66
C LEU A 153 -12.72 -15.19 -1.26
N GLY A 154 -11.76 -14.36 -0.84
CA GLY A 154 -11.22 -14.31 0.53
C GLY A 154 -12.01 -13.34 1.36
#